data_c0e1db928377ff2bdd53b54b358267a3
#
_entry.id   c0e1db928377ff2bdd53b54b358267a3
#
_cell.length_a   1.000
_cell.length_b   1.000
_cell.length_c   1.000
_cell.angle_alpha   90.00
_cell.angle_beta   90.00
_cell.angle_gamma   90.00
#
_symmetry.space_group_name_H-M   'P 1'
#
loop_
_entity.id
_entity.type
_entity.pdbx_description
1 polymer ?
#
loop_
_entity_poly.entity_id
_entity_poly.type
_entity_poly.pdbx_seq_one_letter_code
_entity_poly.pdbx_strand_id
1 'polypeptide(L)'
;MRHPDLKVVICGSFGDLEGFMQVLYDLQEKYGTSNVFPGKEHLEKSNPCIFAHHVTEKETEETLIIRSKLMESYFDNIDNADLVVILNEKNGHEHYGIGTTMELGYAYARGKKICFTKQPTNANILSLLKAFNKLNEELYV
;
A
#
# COMPACT_ATOMS: atom_id res chain seq x y z
N MET A 1 -14.30 -5.40 17.36
CA MET A 1 -15.03 -4.13 17.25
C MET A 1 -14.60 -3.38 15.99
N ARG A 2 -15.54 -2.95 15.20
CA ARG A 2 -15.24 -2.17 13.99
C ARG A 2 -14.97 -0.71 14.36
N HIS A 3 -14.15 -0.04 13.55
CA HIS A 3 -13.86 1.38 13.63
C HIS A 3 -14.42 2.05 12.36
N PRO A 4 -15.76 2.25 12.28
CA PRO A 4 -16.42 2.61 11.01
C PRO A 4 -16.05 3.97 10.45
N ASP A 5 -15.49 4.85 11.29
CA ASP A 5 -15.13 6.20 10.85
C ASP A 5 -13.67 6.33 10.42
N LEU A 6 -12.87 5.27 10.56
CA LEU A 6 -11.46 5.29 10.15
C LEU A 6 -11.30 4.83 8.71
N LYS A 7 -10.57 5.62 7.93
CA LYS A 7 -10.20 5.30 6.55
C LYS A 7 -8.81 4.70 6.52
N VAL A 8 -8.70 3.53 5.89
CA VAL A 8 -7.46 2.74 5.84
C VAL A 8 -7.05 2.53 4.39
N VAL A 9 -5.77 2.74 4.10
CA VAL A 9 -5.19 2.44 2.78
C VAL A 9 -4.13 1.36 2.94
N ILE A 10 -4.16 0.36 2.07
CA ILE A 10 -3.13 -0.67 1.99
C ILE A 10 -2.22 -0.38 0.79
N CYS A 11 -0.93 -0.27 1.05
CA CYS A 11 0.08 -0.15 0.01
C CYS A 11 0.94 -1.41 0.03
N GLY A 12 1.06 -2.06 -1.11
CA GLY A 12 1.83 -3.29 -1.18
C GLY A 12 2.02 -3.75 -2.61
N SER A 13 2.93 -4.70 -2.80
CA SER A 13 3.18 -5.30 -4.10
C SER A 13 2.06 -6.28 -4.46
N PHE A 14 1.53 -6.15 -5.67
CA PHE A 14 0.58 -7.13 -6.20
C PHE A 14 1.27 -8.40 -6.72
N GLY A 15 2.60 -8.48 -6.61
CA GLY A 15 3.33 -9.70 -6.95
C GLY A 15 2.98 -10.90 -6.06
N ASP A 16 2.49 -10.63 -4.84
CA ASP A 16 1.88 -11.63 -3.96
C ASP A 16 0.41 -11.25 -3.75
N LEU A 17 -0.40 -11.53 -4.76
CA LEU A 17 -1.82 -11.17 -4.73
C LEU A 17 -2.57 -11.88 -3.60
N GLU A 18 -2.26 -13.14 -3.33
CA GLU A 18 -2.91 -13.91 -2.26
C GLU A 18 -2.65 -13.26 -0.89
N GLY A 19 -1.39 -12.92 -0.60
CA GLY A 19 -1.03 -12.23 0.63
C GLY A 19 -1.70 -10.87 0.74
N PHE A 20 -1.74 -10.12 -0.36
CA PHE A 20 -2.42 -8.82 -0.41
C PHE A 20 -3.91 -8.96 -0.08
N MET A 21 -4.59 -9.91 -0.71
CA MET A 21 -6.03 -10.12 -0.50
C MET A 21 -6.33 -10.56 0.93
N GLN A 22 -5.47 -11.36 1.55
CA GLN A 22 -5.66 -11.77 2.94
C GLN A 22 -5.62 -10.56 3.89
N VAL A 23 -4.63 -9.69 3.72
CA VAL A 23 -4.52 -8.45 4.51
C VAL A 23 -5.72 -7.55 4.26
N LEU A 24 -6.14 -7.42 3.00
CA LEU A 24 -7.32 -6.64 2.64
C LEU A 24 -8.57 -7.12 3.37
N TYR A 25 -8.84 -8.42 3.34
CA TYR A 25 -10.03 -8.99 3.99
C TYR A 25 -9.97 -8.80 5.52
N ASP A 26 -8.81 -9.00 6.14
CA ASP A 26 -8.64 -8.80 7.56
C ASP A 26 -8.94 -7.35 7.98
N LEU A 27 -8.46 -6.40 7.19
CA LEU A 27 -8.70 -4.98 7.44
C LEU A 27 -10.15 -4.58 7.16
N GLN A 28 -10.76 -5.13 6.12
CA GLN A 28 -12.18 -4.89 5.83
C GLN A 28 -13.08 -5.39 6.97
N GLU A 29 -12.74 -6.54 7.57
CA GLU A 29 -13.46 -7.05 8.73
C GLU A 29 -13.33 -6.12 9.93
N LYS A 30 -12.13 -5.59 10.16
CA LYS A 30 -11.84 -4.75 11.32
C LYS A 30 -12.41 -3.32 11.17
N TYR A 31 -12.31 -2.73 9.99
CA TYR A 31 -12.63 -1.32 9.77
C TYR A 31 -13.88 -1.08 8.92
N GLY A 32 -14.43 -2.11 8.29
CA GLY A 32 -15.55 -2.01 7.37
C GLY A 32 -15.10 -1.96 5.92
N THR A 33 -15.83 -2.65 5.05
CA THR A 33 -15.46 -2.82 3.64
C THR A 33 -15.31 -1.49 2.90
N SER A 34 -16.22 -0.54 3.15
CA SER A 34 -16.20 0.76 2.47
C SER A 34 -15.11 1.70 2.98
N ASN A 35 -14.45 1.37 4.08
CA ASN A 35 -13.43 2.20 4.69
C ASN A 35 -12.01 1.77 4.34
N VAL A 36 -11.85 0.71 3.58
CA VAL A 36 -10.53 0.17 3.20
C VAL A 36 -10.30 0.31 1.70
N PHE A 37 -9.21 0.98 1.34
CA PHE A 37 -8.77 1.11 -0.05
C PHE A 37 -7.51 0.24 -0.25
N PRO A 38 -7.38 -0.48 -1.34
CA PRO A 38 -8.23 -0.47 -2.52
C PRO A 38 -9.51 -1.28 -2.32
N GLY A 39 -10.61 -0.78 -2.89
CA GLY A 39 -11.87 -1.51 -2.94
C GLY A 39 -11.94 -2.39 -4.19
N LYS A 40 -13.00 -3.17 -4.29
CA LYS A 40 -13.23 -4.09 -5.40
C LYS A 40 -13.16 -3.39 -6.77
N GLU A 41 -13.79 -2.22 -6.88
CA GLU A 41 -13.82 -1.46 -8.14
C GLU A 41 -12.42 -1.07 -8.59
N HIS A 42 -11.59 -0.57 -7.69
CA HIS A 42 -10.21 -0.21 -8.01
C HIS A 42 -9.40 -1.43 -8.46
N LEU A 43 -9.56 -2.55 -7.75
CA LEU A 43 -8.85 -3.79 -8.09
C LEU A 43 -9.25 -4.31 -9.47
N GLU A 44 -10.51 -4.22 -9.82
CA GLU A 44 -10.99 -4.61 -11.15
C GLU A 44 -10.40 -3.72 -12.25
N LYS A 45 -10.37 -2.40 -12.02
CA LYS A 45 -9.81 -1.43 -12.98
C LYS A 45 -8.30 -1.57 -13.12
N SER A 46 -7.60 -1.94 -12.04
CA SER A 46 -6.15 -2.08 -12.05
C SER A 46 -5.68 -3.43 -12.59
N ASN A 47 -6.59 -4.37 -12.76
CA ASN A 47 -6.27 -5.74 -13.15
C ASN A 47 -5.34 -5.84 -14.37
N PRO A 48 -5.59 -5.14 -15.49
CA PRO A 48 -4.68 -5.19 -16.63
C PRO A 48 -3.26 -4.71 -16.30
N CYS A 49 -3.13 -3.71 -15.42
CA CYS A 49 -1.83 -3.20 -15.00
C CYS A 49 -1.13 -4.13 -14.01
N ILE A 50 -1.89 -4.75 -13.10
CA ILE A 50 -1.35 -5.70 -12.13
C ILE A 50 -0.71 -6.89 -12.83
N PHE A 51 -1.41 -7.46 -13.82
CA PHE A 51 -0.90 -8.63 -14.53
C PHE A 51 0.11 -8.26 -15.60
N ALA A 52 -0.02 -7.13 -16.27
CA ALA A 52 0.95 -6.62 -17.22
C ALA A 52 2.31 -6.33 -16.55
N HIS A 53 2.33 -6.09 -15.26
CA HIS A 53 3.55 -5.92 -14.49
C HIS A 53 4.51 -7.13 -14.61
N HIS A 54 3.97 -8.32 -14.76
CA HIS A 54 4.77 -9.55 -14.89
C HIS A 54 5.09 -9.90 -16.34
N VAL A 55 4.51 -9.19 -17.29
CA VAL A 55 4.76 -9.38 -18.71
C VAL A 55 5.82 -8.36 -19.10
N THR A 56 6.92 -8.82 -19.66
CA THR A 56 8.02 -7.97 -20.11
C THR A 56 7.68 -7.21 -21.40
N GLU A 57 6.44 -6.78 -21.52
CA GLU A 57 5.95 -6.01 -22.64
C GLU A 57 6.46 -4.58 -22.60
N LYS A 58 6.60 -4.01 -23.77
CA LYS A 58 6.97 -2.60 -23.86
C LYS A 58 5.88 -1.74 -23.25
N GLU A 59 6.27 -0.80 -22.40
CA GLU A 59 5.37 0.23 -21.90
C GLU A 59 4.82 1.05 -23.07
N THR A 60 3.51 1.23 -23.11
CA THR A 60 2.85 2.06 -24.12
C THR A 60 2.34 3.34 -23.46
N GLU A 61 2.01 4.35 -24.27
CA GLU A 61 1.40 5.56 -23.78
C GLU A 61 0.09 5.27 -23.03
N GLU A 62 -0.70 4.33 -23.56
CA GLU A 62 -1.96 3.90 -22.95
C GLU A 62 -1.75 3.29 -21.55
N THR A 63 -0.77 2.40 -21.40
CA THR A 63 -0.47 1.78 -20.11
C THR A 63 0.09 2.78 -19.12
N LEU A 64 0.87 3.75 -19.57
CA LEU A 64 1.36 4.85 -18.72
C LEU A 64 0.20 5.71 -18.21
N ILE A 65 -0.78 6.01 -19.06
CA ILE A 65 -1.96 6.77 -18.65
C ILE A 65 -2.74 6.00 -17.58
N ILE A 66 -2.97 4.70 -17.79
CA ILE A 66 -3.69 3.86 -16.83
C ILE A 66 -2.94 3.83 -15.48
N ARG A 67 -1.62 3.60 -15.52
CA ARG A 67 -0.79 3.55 -14.31
C ARG A 67 -0.78 4.89 -13.57
N SER A 68 -0.70 5.99 -14.31
CA SER A 68 -0.70 7.32 -13.68
C SER A 68 -2.00 7.61 -12.95
N LYS A 69 -3.14 7.20 -13.51
CA LYS A 69 -4.45 7.34 -12.86
C LYS A 69 -4.57 6.48 -11.62
N LEU A 70 -4.04 5.25 -11.65
CA LEU A 70 -4.03 4.38 -10.49
C LEU A 70 -3.16 4.97 -9.37
N MET A 71 -2.01 5.53 -9.73
CA MET A 71 -1.10 6.18 -8.79
C MET A 71 -1.75 7.43 -8.16
N GLU A 72 -2.38 8.27 -8.98
CA GLU A 72 -3.16 9.43 -8.53
C GLU A 72 -4.24 9.01 -7.52
N SER A 73 -4.97 7.95 -7.84
CA SER A 73 -6.01 7.39 -6.95
C SER A 73 -5.42 6.95 -5.61
N TYR A 74 -4.24 6.32 -5.62
CA TYR A 74 -3.56 5.95 -4.38
C TYR A 74 -3.17 7.18 -3.55
N PHE A 75 -2.58 8.19 -4.17
CA PHE A 75 -2.19 9.41 -3.46
C PHE A 75 -3.40 10.14 -2.89
N ASP A 76 -4.50 10.23 -3.65
CA ASP A 76 -5.74 10.84 -3.18
C ASP A 76 -6.31 10.09 -1.97
N ASN A 77 -6.28 8.76 -2.01
CA ASN A 77 -6.76 7.95 -0.89
C ASN A 77 -5.83 8.04 0.33
N ILE A 78 -4.53 8.14 0.13
CA ILE A 78 -3.57 8.39 1.21
C ILE A 78 -3.86 9.74 1.86
N ASP A 79 -4.11 10.78 1.07
CA ASP A 79 -4.44 12.10 1.61
C ASP A 79 -5.67 12.10 2.50
N ASN A 80 -6.62 11.22 2.24
CA ASN A 80 -7.86 11.09 3.01
C ASN A 80 -7.81 9.97 4.07
N ALA A 81 -6.68 9.29 4.20
CA ALA A 81 -6.56 8.16 5.12
C ALA A 81 -6.26 8.61 6.55
N ASP A 82 -6.77 7.83 7.49
CA ASP A 82 -6.40 7.91 8.90
C ASP A 82 -5.26 6.95 9.24
N LEU A 83 -5.15 5.87 8.47
CA LEU A 83 -4.12 4.84 8.66
C LEU A 83 -3.66 4.32 7.30
N VAL A 84 -2.36 4.22 7.12
CA VAL A 84 -1.75 3.60 5.95
C VAL A 84 -1.05 2.32 6.41
N VAL A 85 -1.43 1.19 5.83
CA VAL A 85 -0.85 -0.11 6.13
C VAL A 85 0.09 -0.49 4.98
N ILE A 86 1.33 -0.75 5.30
CA ILE A 86 2.33 -1.17 4.32
C ILE A 86 2.48 -2.69 4.39
N LEU A 87 2.08 -3.35 3.32
CA LEU A 87 2.32 -4.77 3.15
C LEU A 87 3.74 -4.94 2.60
N ASN A 88 4.68 -5.16 3.50
CA ASN A 88 6.11 -5.18 3.20
C ASN A 88 6.71 -6.59 3.23
N GLU A 89 5.94 -7.56 2.76
CA GLU A 89 6.43 -8.93 2.68
C GLU A 89 5.95 -9.62 1.41
N LYS A 90 6.76 -10.55 0.94
CA LYS A 90 6.46 -11.41 -0.19
C LYS A 90 7.10 -12.76 0.08
N ASN A 91 6.28 -13.81 0.08
CA ASN A 91 6.73 -15.18 0.39
C ASN A 91 7.47 -15.26 1.74
N GLY A 92 6.99 -14.51 2.74
CA GLY A 92 7.57 -14.50 4.08
C GLY A 92 8.83 -13.65 4.25
N HIS A 93 9.29 -12.99 3.21
CA HIS A 93 10.48 -12.13 3.23
C HIS A 93 10.12 -10.65 3.12
N GLU A 94 10.87 -9.81 3.81
CA GLU A 94 10.72 -8.36 3.67
C GLU A 94 10.92 -7.94 2.22
N HIS A 95 9.95 -7.20 1.69
CA HIS A 95 9.94 -6.81 0.28
C HIS A 95 9.22 -5.48 0.10
N TYR A 96 9.78 -4.61 -0.73
CA TYR A 96 9.19 -3.33 -1.11
C TYR A 96 9.23 -3.17 -2.63
N GLY A 97 8.07 -3.04 -3.25
CA GLY A 97 8.00 -2.66 -4.66
C GLY A 97 8.28 -1.16 -4.82
N ILE A 98 8.59 -0.74 -6.04
CA ILE A 98 8.87 0.67 -6.35
C ILE A 98 7.67 1.54 -6.01
N GLY A 99 6.46 1.14 -6.43
CA GLY A 99 5.23 1.88 -6.14
C GLY A 99 4.97 1.98 -4.64
N THR A 100 5.14 0.89 -3.91
CA THR A 100 4.96 0.87 -2.46
C THR A 100 5.93 1.82 -1.77
N THR A 101 7.18 1.88 -2.21
CA THR A 101 8.18 2.78 -1.66
C THR A 101 7.80 4.25 -1.87
N MET A 102 7.30 4.59 -3.07
CA MET A 102 6.84 5.94 -3.37
C MET A 102 5.63 6.33 -2.51
N GLU A 103 4.68 5.42 -2.35
CA GLU A 103 3.49 5.63 -1.52
C GLU A 103 3.86 5.80 -0.05
N LEU A 104 4.81 5.00 0.43
CA LEU A 104 5.33 5.10 1.80
C LEU A 104 5.95 6.48 2.07
N GLY A 105 6.83 6.95 1.18
CA GLY A 105 7.44 8.27 1.29
C GLY A 105 6.40 9.39 1.27
N TYR A 106 5.43 9.29 0.38
CA TYR A 106 4.33 10.23 0.29
C TYR A 106 3.51 10.28 1.59
N ALA A 107 3.16 9.11 2.13
CA ALA A 107 2.38 9.02 3.36
C ALA A 107 3.10 9.66 4.55
N TYR A 108 4.40 9.43 4.70
CA TYR A 108 5.18 10.09 5.75
C TYR A 108 5.25 11.60 5.56
N ALA A 109 5.46 12.05 4.33
CA ALA A 109 5.50 13.48 4.03
C ALA A 109 4.17 14.17 4.34
N ARG A 110 3.06 13.46 4.25
CA ARG A 110 1.72 13.93 4.59
C ARG A 110 1.37 13.77 6.07
N GLY A 111 2.28 13.29 6.88
CA GLY A 111 2.05 13.14 8.33
C GLY A 111 1.08 12.02 8.69
N LYS A 112 0.93 11.01 7.84
CA LYS A 112 0.00 9.91 8.08
C LYS A 112 0.53 8.93 9.11
N LYS A 113 -0.39 8.31 9.85
CA LYS A 113 -0.07 7.17 10.70
C LYS A 113 0.16 5.95 9.81
N ILE A 114 1.28 5.27 10.00
CA ILE A 114 1.72 4.17 9.14
C ILE A 114 2.03 2.95 10.00
N CYS A 115 1.55 1.79 9.55
CA CYS A 115 1.87 0.50 10.15
C CYS A 115 2.39 -0.44 9.07
N PHE A 116 3.24 -1.39 9.47
CA PHE A 116 3.79 -2.41 8.58
C PHE A 116 3.22 -3.77 8.95
N THR A 117 3.10 -4.66 7.98
CA THR A 117 2.70 -6.05 8.24
C THR A 117 3.86 -6.89 8.76
N LYS A 118 5.10 -6.46 8.49
CA LYS A 118 6.31 -7.11 8.98
C LYS A 118 7.25 -6.04 9.53
N GLN A 119 7.92 -6.34 10.64
CA GLN A 119 8.86 -5.39 11.23
C GLN A 119 9.96 -5.03 10.21
N PRO A 120 10.14 -3.73 9.91
CA PRO A 120 11.17 -3.32 8.96
C PRO A 120 12.58 -3.58 9.45
N THR A 121 13.43 -4.11 8.58
CA THR A 121 14.86 -4.30 8.82
C THR A 121 15.72 -3.70 7.71
N ASN A 122 15.11 -3.37 6.57
CA ASN A 122 15.80 -2.78 5.43
C ASN A 122 16.42 -1.43 5.83
N ALA A 123 17.69 -1.23 5.52
CA ALA A 123 18.44 -0.04 5.94
C ALA A 123 17.84 1.26 5.39
N ASN A 124 17.35 1.26 4.15
CA ASN A 124 16.73 2.46 3.56
C ASN A 124 15.45 2.82 4.27
N ILE A 125 14.65 1.81 4.60
CA ILE A 125 13.38 2.03 5.32
C ILE A 125 13.65 2.50 6.75
N LEU A 126 14.60 1.91 7.44
CA LEU A 126 14.98 2.35 8.77
C LEU A 126 15.51 3.80 8.76
N SER A 127 16.24 4.17 7.70
CA SER A 127 16.71 5.55 7.53
C SER A 127 15.54 6.53 7.33
N LEU A 128 14.53 6.13 6.56
CA LEU A 128 13.32 6.92 6.37
C LEU A 128 12.59 7.12 7.70
N LEU A 129 12.41 6.04 8.46
CA LEU A 129 11.76 6.09 9.77
C LEU A 129 12.50 7.03 10.73
N LYS A 130 13.82 6.96 10.74
CA LYS A 130 14.65 7.83 11.58
C LYS A 130 14.50 9.30 11.13
N ALA A 131 14.48 9.57 9.84
CA ALA A 131 14.32 10.92 9.31
C ALA A 131 13.01 11.58 9.75
N PHE A 132 11.94 10.78 9.93
CA PHE A 132 10.65 11.27 10.40
C PHE A 132 10.42 11.04 11.91
N ASN A 133 11.46 10.67 12.67
CA ASN A 133 11.38 10.39 14.12
C ASN A 133 10.39 9.27 14.49
N LYS A 134 10.32 8.24 13.65
CA LYS A 134 9.38 7.12 13.82
C LYS A 134 10.06 5.79 14.14
N LEU A 135 11.39 5.77 14.27
CA LEU A 135 12.15 4.53 14.40
C LEU A 135 11.81 3.72 15.66
N ASN A 136 11.45 4.41 16.75
CA ASN A 136 11.17 3.77 18.05
C ASN A 136 9.66 3.55 18.29
N GLU A 137 8.82 3.83 17.33
CA GLU A 137 7.39 3.59 17.44
C GLU A 137 7.07 2.14 17.12
N GLU A 138 5.98 1.62 17.70
CA GLU A 138 5.45 0.32 17.32
C GLU A 138 4.76 0.46 15.97
N LEU A 139 5.39 -0.06 14.91
CA LEU A 139 5.04 0.21 13.53
C LEU A 139 4.44 -0.99 12.78
N TYR A 140 4.28 -2.12 13.44
CA TYR A 140 3.75 -3.30 12.75
C TYR A 140 2.44 -3.77 13.37
N VAL A 141 1.66 -4.41 12.53
CA VAL A 141 0.32 -4.89 12.88
C VAL A 141 0.39 -6.32 13.40
#